data_68504686da33972dbed071c6cba4e67f
#
_entry.id   68504686da33972dbed071c6cba4e67f
#
_cell.length_a   1.000
_cell.length_b   1.000
_cell.length_c   1.000
_cell.angle_alpha   90.00
_cell.angle_beta   90.00
_cell.angle_gamma   90.00
#
_symmetry.space_group_name_H-M   'P 1'
#
loop_
_entity.id
_entity.type
_entity.pdbx_description
1 polymer ?
#
loop_
_entity_poly.entity_id
_entity_poly.type
_entity_poly.pdbx_seq_one_letter_code
_entity_poly.pdbx_strand_id
1 'polypeptide(L)'
;MRDFSRICPAGKTFINATIFGLKKEEIDERLEEIIRFSELEEYIDNPVRTYSSGMYMRLAFAVAINVNADVLLIDEILAVGDVSFQKKCFERLKEIKEQGTTIVIVSHSMEQLYSICDRLIWLEEGKIKEDGSPKLIGMHYLDSMEDERIARLAEESKEKLSDERGRSILELTQNVHPEARRDGSHEVR
;
A
#
# COMPACT_ATOMS: atom_id res chain seq x y z
N MET A 1 -25.48 17.77 -26.31
CA MET A 1 -26.04 17.66 -24.96
C MET A 1 -26.27 16.17 -24.72
N ARG A 2 -25.29 15.47 -24.09
CA ARG A 2 -25.42 14.03 -23.82
C ARG A 2 -26.33 13.87 -22.62
N ASP A 3 -27.36 13.07 -22.76
CA ASP A 3 -28.37 12.84 -21.72
C ASP A 3 -27.80 11.92 -20.62
N PHE A 4 -27.43 12.50 -19.49
CA PHE A 4 -26.79 11.84 -18.34
C PHE A 4 -27.74 10.96 -17.50
N SER A 5 -28.99 10.75 -17.92
CA SER A 5 -29.99 9.99 -17.15
C SER A 5 -29.90 8.47 -17.27
N ARG A 6 -29.03 7.94 -18.15
CA ARG A 6 -28.83 6.49 -18.31
C ARG A 6 -27.56 6.08 -17.58
N ILE A 7 -27.70 5.25 -16.58
CA ILE A 7 -26.73 4.44 -15.81
C ILE A 7 -25.36 4.26 -16.53
N CYS A 8 -24.75 5.36 -16.88
CA CYS A 8 -23.46 5.53 -17.51
C CYS A 8 -22.41 5.67 -16.39
N PRO A 9 -21.14 5.31 -16.60
CA PRO A 9 -20.05 5.55 -15.64
C PRO A 9 -19.98 7.01 -15.19
N ALA A 10 -20.34 7.95 -16.06
CA ALA A 10 -20.54 9.34 -15.69
C ALA A 10 -21.50 9.52 -14.48
N GLY A 11 -22.54 8.70 -14.36
CA GLY A 11 -23.43 8.71 -13.18
C GLY A 11 -22.75 8.27 -11.89
N LYS A 12 -21.80 7.30 -11.95
CA LYS A 12 -21.02 6.89 -10.77
C LYS A 12 -19.84 7.84 -10.50
N THR A 13 -19.22 8.37 -11.52
CA THR A 13 -18.26 9.47 -11.40
C THR A 13 -18.95 10.67 -10.73
N PHE A 14 -20.19 10.95 -11.12
CA PHE A 14 -21.04 11.95 -10.51
C PHE A 14 -21.33 11.62 -9.03
N ILE A 15 -21.70 10.38 -8.70
CA ILE A 15 -21.96 9.95 -7.32
C ILE A 15 -20.68 10.06 -6.47
N ASN A 16 -19.53 9.60 -6.96
CA ASN A 16 -18.27 9.75 -6.25
C ASN A 16 -17.88 11.21 -6.04
N ALA A 17 -17.99 12.04 -7.07
CA ALA A 17 -17.71 13.45 -6.97
C ALA A 17 -18.69 14.19 -6.02
N THR A 18 -19.96 13.76 -5.96
CA THR A 18 -20.94 14.29 -4.99
C THR A 18 -20.58 13.88 -3.56
N ILE A 19 -20.01 12.68 -3.35
CA ILE A 19 -19.49 12.26 -2.03
C ILE A 19 -18.35 13.19 -1.58
N PHE A 20 -17.54 13.69 -2.49
CA PHE A 20 -16.51 14.70 -2.22
C PHE A 20 -17.07 16.13 -2.13
N GLY A 21 -18.40 16.31 -2.16
CA GLY A 21 -19.05 17.60 -1.96
C GLY A 21 -19.14 18.49 -3.20
N LEU A 22 -18.78 18.00 -4.40
CA LEU A 22 -18.91 18.76 -5.64
C LEU A 22 -20.38 18.90 -6.05
N LYS A 23 -20.77 20.09 -6.50
CA LYS A 23 -22.06 20.35 -7.12
C LYS A 23 -22.08 19.84 -8.56
N LYS A 24 -23.28 19.59 -9.07
CA LYS A 24 -23.46 19.06 -10.43
C LYS A 24 -22.77 19.92 -11.48
N GLU A 25 -22.91 21.21 -11.37
CA GLU A 25 -22.35 22.19 -12.30
C GLU A 25 -20.81 22.13 -12.31
N GLU A 26 -20.19 21.99 -11.13
CA GLU A 26 -18.74 21.85 -10.97
C GLU A 26 -18.21 20.55 -11.54
N ILE A 27 -19.00 19.46 -11.45
CA ILE A 27 -18.66 18.16 -12.02
C ILE A 27 -18.73 18.22 -13.54
N ASP A 28 -19.80 18.82 -14.10
CA ASP A 28 -20.01 18.94 -15.54
C ASP A 28 -18.88 19.76 -16.19
N GLU A 29 -18.41 20.83 -15.52
CA GLU A 29 -17.29 21.65 -15.99
C GLU A 29 -15.95 20.87 -16.02
N ARG A 30 -15.72 19.94 -15.10
CA ARG A 30 -14.47 19.19 -14.94
C ARG A 30 -14.51 17.80 -15.55
N LEU A 31 -15.67 17.34 -15.97
CA LEU A 31 -15.86 15.97 -16.45
C LEU A 31 -14.90 15.61 -17.57
N GLU A 32 -14.70 16.52 -18.53
CA GLU A 32 -13.78 16.28 -19.63
C GLU A 32 -12.31 16.17 -19.18
N GLU A 33 -11.91 16.96 -18.18
CA GLU A 33 -10.58 16.90 -17.58
C GLU A 33 -10.37 15.58 -16.82
N ILE A 34 -11.37 15.16 -16.02
CA ILE A 34 -11.35 13.89 -15.29
C ILE A 34 -11.23 12.71 -16.27
N ILE A 35 -12.02 12.69 -17.34
CA ILE A 35 -11.98 11.64 -18.36
C ILE A 35 -10.61 11.58 -19.01
N ARG A 36 -10.08 12.71 -19.46
CA ARG A 36 -8.75 12.81 -20.11
C ARG A 36 -7.64 12.41 -19.14
N PHE A 37 -7.75 12.81 -17.88
CA PHE A 37 -6.76 12.43 -16.88
C PHE A 37 -6.74 10.93 -16.62
N SER A 38 -7.92 10.30 -16.53
CA SER A 38 -8.05 8.85 -16.29
C SER A 38 -7.61 7.98 -17.45
N GLU A 39 -7.46 8.54 -18.67
CA GLU A 39 -7.16 7.82 -19.93
C GLU A 39 -8.21 6.75 -20.25
N LEU A 40 -9.47 7.05 -19.97
CA LEU A 40 -10.61 6.14 -20.18
C LEU A 40 -11.61 6.66 -21.19
N GLU A 41 -11.19 7.52 -22.12
CA GLU A 41 -12.06 8.16 -23.11
C GLU A 41 -12.87 7.14 -23.92
N GLU A 42 -12.23 6.03 -24.32
CA GLU A 42 -12.88 4.97 -25.10
C GLU A 42 -13.85 4.11 -24.27
N TYR A 43 -13.69 4.12 -22.95
CA TYR A 43 -14.43 3.25 -22.04
C TYR A 43 -15.49 3.98 -21.23
N ILE A 44 -15.53 5.30 -21.29
CA ILE A 44 -16.36 6.13 -20.39
C ILE A 44 -17.87 5.87 -20.55
N ASP A 45 -18.30 5.39 -21.70
CA ASP A 45 -19.69 5.04 -21.97
C ASP A 45 -20.05 3.61 -21.50
N ASN A 46 -19.06 2.81 -21.07
CA ASN A 46 -19.29 1.45 -20.57
C ASN A 46 -19.69 1.47 -19.10
N PRO A 47 -20.50 0.51 -18.65
CA PRO A 47 -20.82 0.38 -17.23
C PRO A 47 -19.56 0.13 -16.37
N VAL A 48 -19.39 0.85 -15.26
CA VAL A 48 -18.22 0.72 -14.36
C VAL A 48 -18.01 -0.71 -13.85
N ARG A 49 -19.07 -1.52 -13.77
CA ARG A 49 -18.96 -2.95 -13.41
C ARG A 49 -18.14 -3.78 -14.39
N THR A 50 -17.92 -3.28 -15.61
CA THR A 50 -17.09 -3.93 -16.64
C THR A 50 -15.64 -3.44 -16.61
N TYR A 51 -15.32 -2.46 -15.76
CA TYR A 51 -13.97 -1.94 -15.62
C TYR A 51 -13.07 -2.95 -14.89
N SER A 52 -11.82 -3.01 -15.33
CA SER A 52 -10.78 -3.67 -14.52
C SER A 52 -10.54 -2.88 -13.23
N SER A 53 -9.91 -3.51 -12.24
CA SER A 53 -9.53 -2.82 -11.01
C SER A 53 -8.66 -1.59 -11.28
N GLY A 54 -7.72 -1.69 -12.23
CA GLY A 54 -6.88 -0.58 -12.64
C GLY A 54 -7.66 0.58 -13.27
N MET A 55 -8.60 0.30 -14.17
CA MET A 55 -9.47 1.32 -14.76
C MET A 55 -10.32 2.03 -13.70
N TYR A 56 -10.88 1.24 -12.77
CA TYR A 56 -11.68 1.80 -11.68
C TYR A 56 -10.85 2.73 -10.81
N MET A 57 -9.65 2.31 -10.44
CA MET A 57 -8.75 3.13 -9.61
C MET A 57 -8.25 4.38 -10.33
N ARG A 58 -7.92 4.29 -11.63
CA ARG A 58 -7.57 5.47 -12.45
C ARG A 58 -8.69 6.51 -12.44
N LEU A 59 -9.94 6.07 -12.63
CA LEU A 59 -11.09 6.97 -12.61
C LEU A 59 -11.30 7.57 -11.21
N ALA A 60 -11.23 6.76 -10.15
CA ALA A 60 -11.39 7.22 -8.78
C ALA A 60 -10.35 8.27 -8.40
N PHE A 61 -9.08 8.03 -8.77
CA PHE A 61 -8.00 8.98 -8.54
C PHE A 61 -8.20 10.27 -9.35
N ALA A 62 -8.56 10.16 -10.65
CA ALA A 62 -8.84 11.32 -11.48
C ALA A 62 -9.95 12.20 -10.90
N VAL A 63 -10.99 11.60 -10.32
CA VAL A 63 -12.04 12.36 -9.60
C VAL A 63 -11.45 13.04 -8.37
N ALA A 64 -10.73 12.31 -7.53
CA ALA A 64 -10.22 12.82 -6.25
C ALA A 64 -9.29 14.03 -6.40
N ILE A 65 -8.42 14.03 -7.42
CA ILE A 65 -7.46 15.13 -7.63
C ILE A 65 -8.06 16.34 -8.35
N ASN A 66 -9.26 16.21 -8.90
CA ASN A 66 -9.98 17.31 -9.53
C ASN A 66 -11.02 17.99 -8.59
N VAL A 67 -11.01 17.60 -7.32
CA VAL A 67 -11.77 18.30 -6.27
C VAL A 67 -10.96 19.52 -5.78
N ASN A 68 -11.61 20.67 -5.67
CA ASN A 68 -10.99 21.83 -5.00
C ASN A 68 -11.07 21.59 -3.49
N ALA A 69 -9.99 21.08 -2.92
CA ALA A 69 -9.89 20.85 -1.50
C ALA A 69 -8.76 21.70 -0.91
N ASP A 70 -8.97 22.25 0.28
CA ASP A 70 -7.92 22.92 1.04
C ASP A 70 -6.90 21.91 1.59
N VAL A 71 -7.37 20.70 1.87
CA VAL A 71 -6.56 19.58 2.37
C VAL A 71 -6.88 18.32 1.59
N LEU A 72 -5.87 17.68 1.02
CA LEU A 72 -5.97 16.40 0.31
C LEU A 72 -5.29 15.31 1.13
N LEU A 73 -6.05 14.27 1.50
CA LEU A 73 -5.54 13.10 2.21
C LEU A 73 -5.36 11.93 1.23
N ILE A 74 -4.17 11.35 1.20
CA ILE A 74 -3.79 10.26 0.30
C ILE A 74 -3.23 9.11 1.13
N ASP A 75 -3.87 7.94 1.04
CA ASP A 75 -3.46 6.72 1.73
C ASP A 75 -3.12 5.63 0.70
N GLU A 76 -1.82 5.34 0.52
CA GLU A 76 -1.23 4.31 -0.36
C GLU A 76 -1.73 4.25 -1.82
N ILE A 77 -2.64 5.14 -2.23
CA ILE A 77 -3.33 5.10 -3.54
C ILE A 77 -2.39 5.41 -4.73
N LEU A 78 -1.16 5.86 -4.49
CA LEU A 78 -0.23 6.25 -5.55
C LEU A 78 0.38 5.07 -6.33
N ALA A 79 0.11 3.83 -5.92
CA ALA A 79 0.49 2.61 -6.65
C ALA A 79 -0.53 2.23 -7.76
N VAL A 80 -1.40 3.17 -8.17
CA VAL A 80 -2.49 2.93 -9.13
C VAL A 80 -1.99 2.94 -10.57
N GLY A 81 -2.44 1.97 -11.34
CA GLY A 81 -2.16 1.91 -12.78
C GLY A 81 -0.73 1.45 -13.09
N ASP A 82 -0.28 1.77 -14.30
CA ASP A 82 1.10 1.53 -14.73
C ASP A 82 2.03 2.68 -14.32
N VAL A 83 3.33 2.49 -14.55
CA VAL A 83 4.37 3.46 -14.20
C VAL A 83 4.14 4.84 -14.85
N SER A 84 3.59 4.88 -16.07
CA SER A 84 3.31 6.13 -16.78
C SER A 84 2.19 6.91 -16.07
N PHE A 85 1.12 6.22 -15.70
CA PHE A 85 0.00 6.83 -15.00
C PHE A 85 0.41 7.29 -13.59
N GLN A 86 1.21 6.49 -12.87
CA GLN A 86 1.75 6.89 -11.57
C GLN A 86 2.54 8.20 -11.66
N LYS A 87 3.44 8.32 -12.67
CA LYS A 87 4.20 9.55 -12.89
C LYS A 87 3.28 10.76 -13.13
N LYS A 88 2.25 10.60 -13.96
CA LYS A 88 1.24 11.62 -14.22
C LYS A 88 0.50 12.04 -12.94
N CYS A 89 0.17 11.08 -12.08
CA CYS A 89 -0.43 11.35 -10.76
C CYS A 89 0.50 12.20 -9.88
N PHE A 90 1.80 11.86 -9.84
CA PHE A 90 2.79 12.62 -9.06
C PHE A 90 2.96 14.05 -9.57
N GLU A 91 3.03 14.24 -10.88
CA GLU A 91 3.13 15.57 -11.49
C GLU A 91 1.91 16.43 -11.11
N ARG A 92 0.71 15.85 -11.19
CA ARG A 92 -0.52 16.55 -10.81
C ARG A 92 -0.57 16.92 -9.33
N LEU A 93 -0.10 16.04 -8.44
CA LEU A 93 -0.03 16.35 -7.01
C LEU A 93 0.94 17.50 -6.72
N LYS A 94 2.05 17.60 -7.44
CA LYS A 94 2.97 18.75 -7.32
C LYS A 94 2.29 20.06 -7.73
N GLU A 95 1.56 20.05 -8.85
CA GLU A 95 0.80 21.22 -9.30
C GLU A 95 -0.25 21.65 -8.25
N ILE A 96 -1.01 20.70 -7.69
CA ILE A 96 -2.00 20.96 -6.64
C ILE A 96 -1.36 21.56 -5.39
N LYS A 97 -0.19 21.04 -5.00
CA LYS A 97 0.61 21.56 -3.89
C LYS A 97 1.07 23.00 -4.15
N GLU A 98 1.58 23.29 -5.37
CA GLU A 98 2.01 24.63 -5.78
C GLU A 98 0.86 25.63 -5.79
N GLN A 99 -0.38 25.18 -6.00
CA GLN A 99 -1.59 25.99 -5.89
C GLN A 99 -2.01 26.30 -4.44
N GLY A 100 -1.30 25.76 -3.45
CA GLY A 100 -1.50 26.04 -2.03
C GLY A 100 -2.34 25.01 -1.27
N THR A 101 -2.74 23.91 -1.90
CA THR A 101 -3.43 22.81 -1.22
C THR A 101 -2.48 22.09 -0.26
N THR A 102 -2.91 21.86 0.97
CA THR A 102 -2.17 21.02 1.92
C THR A 102 -2.36 19.56 1.56
N ILE A 103 -1.25 18.82 1.33
CA ILE A 103 -1.30 17.40 0.99
C ILE A 103 -0.74 16.58 2.15
N VAL A 104 -1.51 15.63 2.66
CA VAL A 104 -1.09 14.65 3.65
C VAL A 104 -1.06 13.29 2.98
N ILE A 105 0.12 12.66 2.94
CA ILE A 105 0.35 11.38 2.27
C ILE A 105 0.81 10.35 3.29
N VAL A 106 0.15 9.19 3.30
CA VAL A 106 0.62 7.99 3.97
C VAL A 106 1.16 7.03 2.91
N SER A 107 2.42 6.65 3.00
CA SER A 107 3.07 5.75 2.04
C SER A 107 4.24 5.02 2.71
N HIS A 108 4.54 3.83 2.23
CA HIS A 108 5.75 3.09 2.57
C HIS A 108 6.90 3.33 1.54
N SER A 109 6.65 4.09 0.47
CA SER A 109 7.67 4.42 -0.54
C SER A 109 8.38 5.72 -0.19
N MET A 110 9.60 5.62 0.34
CA MET A 110 10.43 6.78 0.70
C MET A 110 10.72 7.68 -0.51
N GLU A 111 10.93 7.10 -1.70
CA GLU A 111 11.19 7.87 -2.92
C GLU A 111 10.01 8.81 -3.24
N GLN A 112 8.79 8.33 -3.10
CA GLN A 112 7.59 9.12 -3.29
C GLN A 112 7.50 10.26 -2.27
N LEU A 113 7.72 9.95 -1.00
CA LEU A 113 7.68 10.94 0.08
C LEU A 113 8.73 12.02 -0.10
N TYR A 114 9.96 11.67 -0.47
CA TYR A 114 11.04 12.64 -0.74
C TYR A 114 10.73 13.58 -1.91
N SER A 115 9.94 13.11 -2.89
CA SER A 115 9.63 13.89 -4.08
C SER A 115 8.53 14.93 -3.89
N ILE A 116 7.65 14.76 -2.89
CA ILE A 116 6.45 15.58 -2.69
C ILE A 116 6.45 16.28 -1.34
N CYS A 117 6.88 15.62 -0.26
CA CYS A 117 6.70 16.10 1.10
C CYS A 117 7.77 17.10 1.50
N ASP A 118 7.37 18.17 2.20
CA ASP A 118 8.29 19.14 2.85
C ASP A 118 8.60 18.71 4.28
N ARG A 119 7.76 17.89 4.87
CA ARG A 119 7.85 17.41 6.25
C ARG A 119 7.43 15.94 6.28
N LEU A 120 8.13 15.14 7.08
CA LEU A 120 7.82 13.72 7.30
C LEU A 120 7.63 13.48 8.79
N ILE A 121 6.62 12.68 9.11
CA ILE A 121 6.32 12.24 10.47
C ILE A 121 6.44 10.72 10.50
N TRP A 122 7.32 10.20 11.34
CA TRP A 122 7.41 8.77 11.61
C TRP A 122 6.50 8.40 12.76
N LEU A 123 5.54 7.52 12.46
CA LEU A 123 4.63 6.95 13.46
C LEU A 123 5.06 5.54 13.80
N GLU A 124 5.14 5.24 15.10
CA GLU A 124 5.42 3.92 15.62
C GLU A 124 4.47 3.64 16.80
N GLU A 125 3.80 2.50 16.80
CA GLU A 125 2.79 2.11 17.80
C GLU A 125 1.74 3.20 18.11
N GLY A 126 1.32 3.95 17.09
CA GLY A 126 0.33 5.03 17.22
C GLY A 126 0.86 6.31 17.86
N LYS A 127 2.19 6.44 18.03
CA LYS A 127 2.85 7.64 18.58
C LYS A 127 3.80 8.23 17.54
N ILE A 128 3.99 9.55 17.62
CA ILE A 128 5.01 10.23 16.81
C ILE A 128 6.37 9.89 17.44
N LYS A 129 7.21 9.18 16.67
CA LYS A 129 8.59 8.85 17.04
C LYS A 129 9.53 9.98 16.64
N GLU A 130 9.39 10.45 15.40
CA GLU A 130 10.17 11.56 14.87
C GLU A 130 9.33 12.41 13.92
N ASP A 131 9.72 13.68 13.76
CA ASP A 131 9.04 14.68 12.96
C ASP A 131 10.08 15.70 12.45
N GLY A 132 10.12 15.92 11.13
CA GLY A 132 11.07 16.87 10.56
C GLY A 132 11.31 16.72 9.06
N SER A 133 12.56 16.99 8.65
CA SER A 133 12.98 16.92 7.25
C SER A 133 12.80 15.51 6.68
N PRO A 134 12.19 15.36 5.48
CA PRO A 134 11.99 14.05 4.87
C PRO A 134 13.27 13.24 4.73
N LYS A 135 14.36 13.85 4.33
CA LYS A 135 15.65 13.16 4.16
C LYS A 135 16.18 12.60 5.48
N LEU A 136 16.11 13.38 6.57
CA LEU A 136 16.63 12.96 7.86
C LEU A 136 15.76 11.85 8.47
N ILE A 137 14.46 12.11 8.56
CA ILE A 137 13.51 11.14 9.16
C ILE A 137 13.43 9.85 8.34
N GLY A 138 13.44 9.97 7.00
CA GLY A 138 13.41 8.80 6.14
C GLY A 138 14.69 7.96 6.24
N MET A 139 15.85 8.57 6.46
CA MET A 139 17.09 7.85 6.71
C MET A 139 17.01 7.06 8.03
N HIS A 140 16.61 7.70 9.12
CA HIS A 140 16.43 7.03 10.42
C HIS A 140 15.40 5.89 10.37
N TYR A 141 14.30 6.11 9.62
CA TYR A 141 13.28 5.07 9.41
C TYR A 141 13.86 3.85 8.68
N LEU A 142 14.61 4.06 7.58
CA LEU A 142 15.20 2.97 6.82
C LEU A 142 16.26 2.21 7.62
N ASP A 143 17.10 2.90 8.39
CA ASP A 143 18.10 2.30 9.27
C ASP A 143 17.39 1.42 10.33
N SER A 144 16.34 1.93 10.97
CA SER A 144 15.54 1.15 11.95
C SER A 144 14.90 -0.09 11.35
N MET A 145 14.37 0.01 10.12
CA MET A 145 13.76 -1.13 9.42
C MET A 145 14.79 -2.21 9.06
N GLU A 146 16.02 -1.80 8.72
CA GLU A 146 17.10 -2.77 8.43
C GLU A 146 17.58 -3.46 9.69
N ASP A 147 17.71 -2.75 10.81
CA ASP A 147 18.05 -3.32 12.11
C ASP A 147 17.00 -4.36 12.57
N GLU A 148 15.71 -4.05 12.43
CA GLU A 148 14.62 -4.99 12.74
C GLU A 148 14.67 -6.22 11.83
N ARG A 149 14.98 -6.04 10.55
CA ARG A 149 15.13 -7.14 9.59
C ARG A 149 16.27 -8.06 9.98
N ILE A 150 17.43 -7.49 10.33
CA ILE A 150 18.60 -8.25 10.77
C ILE A 150 18.29 -9.03 12.06
N ALA A 151 17.64 -8.38 13.04
CA ALA A 151 17.24 -9.03 14.28
C ALA A 151 16.30 -10.22 14.02
N ARG A 152 15.29 -10.06 13.16
CA ARG A 152 14.35 -11.13 12.80
C ARG A 152 15.06 -12.31 12.13
N LEU A 153 15.94 -12.04 11.17
CA LEU A 153 16.72 -13.09 10.50
C LEU A 153 17.63 -13.85 11.49
N ALA A 154 18.19 -13.16 12.48
CA ALA A 154 19.00 -13.78 13.51
C ALA A 154 18.15 -14.69 14.44
N GLU A 155 16.93 -14.30 14.77
CA GLU A 155 15.99 -15.12 15.54
C GLU A 155 15.53 -16.36 14.76
N GLU A 156 15.11 -16.20 13.51
CA GLU A 156 14.73 -17.31 12.63
C GLU A 156 15.87 -18.33 12.45
N SER A 157 17.12 -17.83 12.37
CA SER A 157 18.30 -18.68 12.25
C SER A 157 18.55 -19.48 13.53
N LYS A 158 18.33 -18.88 14.71
CA LYS A 158 18.44 -19.56 16.00
C LYS A 158 17.38 -20.64 16.17
N GLU A 159 16.12 -20.34 15.78
CA GLU A 159 15.04 -21.32 15.82
C GLU A 159 15.32 -22.55 14.93
N LYS A 160 15.77 -22.32 13.70
CA LYS A 160 16.14 -23.41 12.78
C LYS A 160 17.25 -24.28 13.35
N LEU A 161 18.31 -23.68 13.91
CA LEU A 161 19.41 -24.40 14.54
C LEU A 161 18.96 -25.21 15.78
N SER A 162 18.00 -24.70 16.55
CA SER A 162 17.43 -25.41 17.71
C SER A 162 16.57 -26.61 17.27
N ASP A 163 15.79 -26.46 16.19
CA ASP A 163 14.95 -27.53 15.65
C ASP A 163 15.80 -28.65 14.99
N GLU A 164 16.85 -28.31 14.27
CA GLU A 164 17.79 -29.29 13.71
C GLU A 164 18.55 -30.05 14.80
N ARG A 165 18.97 -29.38 15.89
CA ARG A 165 19.59 -30.05 17.06
C ARG A 165 18.60 -30.96 17.76
N GLY A 166 17.34 -30.51 17.90
CA GLY A 166 16.27 -31.33 18.51
C GLY A 166 15.99 -32.60 17.70
N ARG A 167 15.91 -32.49 16.37
CA ARG A 167 15.74 -33.65 15.45
C ARG A 167 16.92 -34.60 15.52
N SER A 168 18.16 -34.08 15.48
CA SER A 168 19.36 -34.90 15.59
C SER A 168 19.46 -35.67 16.91
N ILE A 169 19.08 -35.07 18.04
CA ILE A 169 19.02 -35.73 19.35
C ILE A 169 17.94 -36.82 19.38
N LEU A 170 16.76 -36.58 18.79
CA LEU A 170 15.66 -37.53 18.68
C LEU A 170 16.06 -38.75 17.82
N GLU A 171 16.74 -38.55 16.67
CA GLU A 171 17.24 -39.62 15.84
C GLU A 171 18.30 -40.43 16.55
N LEU A 172 19.23 -39.82 17.29
CA LEU A 172 20.24 -40.50 18.10
C LEU A 172 19.59 -41.32 19.23
N THR A 173 18.56 -40.82 19.89
CA THR A 173 17.88 -41.57 20.95
C THR A 173 17.00 -42.70 20.45
N GLN A 174 16.47 -42.62 19.23
CA GLN A 174 15.74 -43.72 18.59
C GLN A 174 16.66 -44.86 18.09
N ASN A 175 17.90 -44.53 17.73
CA ASN A 175 18.88 -45.51 17.28
C ASN A 175 19.65 -46.22 18.41
N VAL A 176 19.47 -45.81 19.68
CA VAL A 176 20.15 -46.40 20.85
C VAL A 176 19.37 -47.61 21.44
N HIS A 177 18.19 -47.97 20.89
CA HIS A 177 17.47 -49.15 21.42
C HIS A 177 16.89 -50.05 20.34
N PRO A 178 17.62 -51.21 20.04
CA PRO A 178 16.89 -52.45 20.04
C PRO A 178 17.55 -53.65 20.79
N GLU A 179 18.72 -53.53 21.42
CA GLU A 179 19.39 -54.74 21.92
C GLU A 179 19.52 -54.92 23.44
N ALA A 180 18.88 -54.16 24.27
CA ALA A 180 19.01 -54.28 25.73
C ALA A 180 17.85 -55.04 26.44
N ARG A 181 17.15 -55.92 25.74
CA ARG A 181 16.16 -56.82 26.35
C ARG A 181 16.19 -58.21 25.78
N ARG A 182 17.29 -58.93 26.03
CA ARG A 182 17.34 -60.39 26.01
C ARG A 182 18.62 -60.81 26.74
N ASP A 183 18.48 -60.97 28.06
CA ASP A 183 19.15 -62.07 28.79
C ASP A 183 18.85 -61.86 30.27
N GLY A 184 18.15 -62.81 30.84
CA GLY A 184 17.86 -62.82 32.29
C GLY A 184 16.78 -63.81 32.70
N SER A 185 16.70 -64.95 32.02
CA SER A 185 16.03 -66.14 32.62
C SER A 185 17.09 -67.18 32.91
N HIS A 186 17.67 -67.11 34.10
CA HIS A 186 18.31 -68.27 34.74
C HIS A 186 17.45 -68.76 35.83
N GLU A 187 16.81 -69.90 35.58
CA GLU A 187 16.31 -70.81 36.59
C GLU A 187 17.48 -71.27 37.47
N VAL A 188 17.28 -71.23 38.79
CA VAL A 188 18.07 -71.98 39.76
C VAL A 188 17.10 -72.84 40.58
N ARG A 189 17.32 -74.15 40.52
CA ARG A 189 16.78 -75.14 41.40
C ARG A 189 17.09 -74.90 42.87
#